data_4b2ed58aeb3248e84582e6d789f00bfd
#
_entry.id   4b2ed58aeb3248e84582e6d789f00bfd
#
_cell.length_a   1.000
_cell.length_b   1.000
_cell.length_c   1.000
_cell.angle_alpha   90.00
_cell.angle_beta   90.00
_cell.angle_gamma   90.00
#
_symmetry.space_group_name_H-M   'P 1'
#
loop_
_entity.id
_entity.type
_entity.pdbx_description
1 polymer ?
#
loop_
_entity_poly.entity_id
_entity_poly.type
_entity_poly.pdbx_seq_one_letter_code
_entity_poly.pdbx_strand_id
1 'polypeptide(L)'
;MRNVQRSLLALGLLAPLMLEAPPSAAQTWPQRTVKFVLPLGPGSGVDIGARLLGDRLSTRWSQPVVVENRPGGDGIVAISAFVGSHDDHVLLASPTSSFTAHPYLHENLPYKPSDLLPIARVSNTLITIAVPASLNIGSVADLVALTRAQPSKLNWAGVTGALDFLFAGFLKRNDLTMTKVPYRNPVEAANDLAEGRVQMYMSALAIVRPQLQTGKIKLLAVTNSVRAPAAPDVPTVKEAGYPELTFDGLVGFFGPSGMPNELRERIAADIRAVVEADPLIGDRLAATGQILNVGGPAEFAQATEGQREKIAAIANDLGIKPMQ
;
A
#
# COMPACT_ATOMS: atom_id res chain seq x y z
N MET A 1 27.65 9.36 99.66
CA MET A 1 26.39 10.08 99.54
C MET A 1 26.18 10.44 98.11
N ARG A 2 25.19 10.09 97.53
CA ARG A 2 24.56 9.76 96.23
C ARG A 2 25.17 10.43 95.00
N ASN A 3 25.81 9.61 94.17
CA ASN A 3 26.15 9.91 92.75
C ASN A 3 24.90 9.73 91.87
N VAL A 4 24.59 10.76 91.13
CA VAL A 4 23.58 10.71 90.06
C VAL A 4 24.31 10.73 88.70
N GLN A 5 24.33 9.55 88.05
CA GLN A 5 24.80 9.39 86.66
C GLN A 5 23.72 9.94 85.70
N ARG A 6 24.11 10.88 84.89
CA ARG A 6 23.30 11.38 83.73
C ARG A 6 23.69 10.54 82.48
N SER A 7 22.76 9.67 82.05
CA SER A 7 22.86 9.00 80.77
C SER A 7 22.37 9.93 79.66
N LEU A 8 23.24 10.27 78.71
CA LEU A 8 22.92 10.97 77.48
C LEU A 8 22.50 9.91 76.46
N LEU A 9 21.19 9.92 76.07
CA LEU A 9 20.71 9.14 74.90
C LEU A 9 21.06 9.95 73.62
N ALA A 10 21.94 9.39 72.81
CA ALA A 10 22.20 9.88 71.45
C ALA A 10 21.13 9.31 70.53
N LEU A 11 20.24 10.17 70.07
CA LEU A 11 19.20 9.87 69.04
C LEU A 11 19.87 9.98 67.67
N GLY A 12 20.24 8.84 67.06
CA GLY A 12 20.74 8.81 65.71
C GLY A 12 19.65 9.04 64.66
N LEU A 13 19.71 10.17 63.97
CA LEU A 13 18.86 10.46 62.79
C LEU A 13 19.31 9.53 61.66
N LEU A 14 18.55 8.48 61.38
CA LEU A 14 18.62 7.74 60.10
C LEU A 14 17.93 8.58 59.03
N ALA A 15 18.70 9.27 58.20
CA ALA A 15 18.19 9.87 56.96
C ALA A 15 17.94 8.75 55.95
N PRO A 16 16.73 8.63 55.35
CA PRO A 16 16.53 7.66 54.27
C PRO A 16 17.32 8.10 53.02
N LEU A 17 18.30 7.32 52.59
CA LEU A 17 18.88 7.45 51.27
C LEU A 17 17.77 7.14 50.24
N MET A 18 17.23 8.18 49.65
CA MET A 18 16.44 8.07 48.44
C MET A 18 17.37 7.58 47.33
N LEU A 19 17.38 6.26 47.05
CA LEU A 19 17.95 5.75 45.82
C LEU A 19 17.08 6.27 44.68
N GLU A 20 17.52 7.31 43.99
CA GLU A 20 16.97 7.68 42.69
C GLU A 20 17.17 6.46 41.77
N ALA A 21 16.09 5.78 41.40
CA ALA A 21 16.14 4.73 40.37
C ALA A 21 16.65 5.40 39.07
N PRO A 22 17.70 4.84 38.43
CA PRO A 22 18.16 5.38 37.16
C PRO A 22 16.96 5.47 36.20
N PRO A 23 16.86 6.55 35.39
CA PRO A 23 15.81 6.64 34.41
C PRO A 23 15.87 5.35 33.56
N SER A 24 14.75 4.62 33.55
CA SER A 24 14.60 3.44 32.69
C SER A 24 14.95 3.91 31.29
N ALA A 25 16.12 3.55 30.79
CA ALA A 25 16.50 3.79 29.40
C ALA A 25 15.38 3.13 28.58
N ALA A 26 14.54 3.96 27.97
CA ALA A 26 13.48 3.46 27.11
C ALA A 26 14.13 2.50 26.13
N GLN A 27 13.76 1.22 26.24
CA GLN A 27 14.37 0.16 25.45
C GLN A 27 14.25 0.56 23.99
N THR A 28 15.40 0.71 23.31
CA THR A 28 15.44 1.18 21.93
C THR A 28 14.85 0.12 21.01
N TRP A 29 13.69 0.42 20.41
CA TRP A 29 13.13 -0.42 19.33
C TRP A 29 14.03 -0.32 18.08
N PRO A 30 14.23 -1.42 17.31
CA PRO A 30 13.81 -2.78 17.61
C PRO A 30 14.82 -3.52 18.50
N GLN A 31 14.32 -4.47 19.33
CA GLN A 31 15.16 -5.29 20.21
C GLN A 31 15.36 -6.72 19.68
N ARG A 32 14.69 -7.06 18.60
CA ARG A 32 14.71 -8.37 17.95
C ARG A 32 14.37 -8.25 16.48
N THR A 33 14.36 -9.35 15.77
CA THR A 33 13.99 -9.42 14.35
C THR A 33 12.69 -8.69 14.08
N VAL A 34 12.71 -7.79 13.08
CA VAL A 34 11.52 -7.14 12.54
C VAL A 34 11.03 -7.95 11.34
N LYS A 35 9.73 -8.19 11.27
CA LYS A 35 9.11 -8.93 10.18
C LYS A 35 8.26 -8.00 9.32
N PHE A 36 8.48 -8.02 8.02
CA PHE A 36 7.60 -7.38 7.04
C PHE A 36 6.68 -8.44 6.44
N VAL A 37 5.38 -8.35 6.72
CA VAL A 37 4.35 -9.23 6.15
C VAL A 37 3.77 -8.57 4.91
N LEU A 38 3.71 -9.31 3.79
CA LEU A 38 3.26 -8.81 2.49
C LEU A 38 2.08 -9.63 1.95
N PRO A 39 1.02 -8.99 1.43
CA PRO A 39 -0.12 -9.67 0.81
C PRO A 39 0.16 -10.14 -0.63
N LEU A 40 1.31 -9.80 -1.19
CA LEU A 40 1.71 -10.09 -2.56
C LEU A 40 2.80 -11.16 -2.60
N GLY A 41 2.84 -11.91 -3.70
CA GLY A 41 3.86 -12.93 -3.92
C GLY A 41 5.27 -12.37 -4.12
N PRO A 42 6.30 -13.24 -3.95
CA PRO A 42 7.69 -12.89 -4.26
C PRO A 42 7.85 -12.38 -5.69
N GLY A 43 8.74 -11.40 -5.88
CA GLY A 43 9.03 -10.77 -7.18
C GLY A 43 8.04 -9.67 -7.58
N SER A 44 6.99 -9.41 -6.80
CA SER A 44 6.17 -8.22 -7.00
C SER A 44 6.97 -6.94 -6.71
N GLY A 45 6.58 -5.80 -7.31
CA GLY A 45 7.27 -4.52 -7.07
C GLY A 45 7.29 -4.14 -5.57
N VAL A 46 6.25 -4.49 -4.82
CA VAL A 46 6.19 -4.28 -3.36
C VAL A 46 7.16 -5.20 -2.63
N ASP A 47 7.28 -6.46 -3.03
CA ASP A 47 8.22 -7.42 -2.43
C ASP A 47 9.68 -6.99 -2.66
N ILE A 48 10.01 -6.60 -3.89
CA ILE A 48 11.35 -6.09 -4.22
C ILE A 48 11.67 -4.86 -3.39
N GLY A 49 10.74 -3.90 -3.30
CA GLY A 49 10.90 -2.70 -2.49
C GLY A 49 11.05 -2.99 -1.00
N ALA A 50 10.23 -3.90 -0.46
CA ALA A 50 10.29 -4.29 0.95
C ALA A 50 11.62 -4.97 1.30
N ARG A 51 12.16 -5.85 0.42
CA ARG A 51 13.48 -6.48 0.64
C ARG A 51 14.61 -5.47 0.56
N LEU A 52 14.57 -4.58 -0.43
CA LEU A 52 15.57 -3.53 -0.59
C LEU A 52 15.64 -2.60 0.63
N LEU A 53 14.48 -2.18 1.14
CA LEU A 53 14.41 -1.38 2.37
C LEU A 53 14.80 -2.22 3.60
N GLY A 54 14.36 -3.47 3.67
CA GLY A 54 14.67 -4.39 4.77
C GLY A 54 16.17 -4.59 4.97
N ASP A 55 16.94 -4.75 3.89
CA ASP A 55 18.42 -4.87 3.94
C ASP A 55 19.05 -3.60 4.54
N ARG A 56 18.62 -2.41 4.13
CA ARG A 56 19.14 -1.14 4.63
C ARG A 56 18.73 -0.88 6.08
N LEU A 57 17.46 -1.15 6.40
CA LEU A 57 16.93 -1.01 7.74
C LEU A 57 17.55 -2.01 8.72
N SER A 58 17.85 -3.24 8.27
CA SER A 58 18.56 -4.22 9.09
C SER A 58 19.93 -3.70 9.56
N THR A 59 20.68 -3.07 8.67
CA THR A 59 21.95 -2.42 9.00
C THR A 59 21.74 -1.25 9.97
N ARG A 60 20.76 -0.39 9.70
CA ARG A 60 20.48 0.80 10.52
C ARG A 60 20.00 0.44 11.92
N TRP A 61 19.17 -0.59 12.04
CA TRP A 61 18.58 -1.04 13.31
C TRP A 61 19.47 -2.02 14.08
N SER A 62 20.55 -2.52 13.46
CA SER A 62 21.37 -3.59 14.01
C SER A 62 20.56 -4.82 14.43
N GLN A 63 19.44 -5.06 13.75
CA GLN A 63 18.52 -6.18 13.95
C GLN A 63 18.11 -6.76 12.60
N PRO A 64 17.96 -8.08 12.48
CA PRO A 64 17.50 -8.68 11.23
C PRO A 64 16.13 -8.17 10.82
N VAL A 65 15.94 -7.93 9.51
CA VAL A 65 14.65 -7.68 8.91
C VAL A 65 14.31 -8.83 7.97
N VAL A 66 13.15 -9.49 8.19
CA VAL A 66 12.70 -10.65 7.41
C VAL A 66 11.42 -10.31 6.67
N VAL A 67 11.41 -10.56 5.35
CA VAL A 67 10.23 -10.39 4.50
C VAL A 67 9.49 -11.70 4.37
N GLU A 68 8.21 -11.71 4.73
CA GLU A 68 7.32 -12.86 4.68
C GLU A 68 6.14 -12.60 3.75
N ASN A 69 6.10 -13.29 2.62
CA ASN A 69 5.01 -13.20 1.66
C ASN A 69 3.88 -14.16 2.07
N ARG A 70 2.65 -13.63 2.19
CA ARG A 70 1.41 -14.38 2.50
C ARG A 70 0.32 -14.02 1.50
N PRO A 71 0.47 -14.39 0.23
CA PRO A 71 -0.56 -14.10 -0.77
C PRO A 71 -1.81 -14.93 -0.54
N GLY A 72 -2.94 -14.44 -1.06
CA GLY A 72 -4.22 -15.14 -1.05
C GLY A 72 -5.35 -14.36 -0.42
N GLY A 73 -6.60 -14.73 -0.77
CA GLY A 73 -7.81 -14.10 -0.27
C GLY A 73 -7.86 -12.59 -0.50
N ASP A 74 -7.40 -12.11 -1.66
CA ASP A 74 -7.31 -10.67 -1.98
C ASP A 74 -6.48 -9.87 -0.95
N GLY A 75 -5.47 -10.52 -0.32
CA GLY A 75 -4.64 -9.91 0.72
C GLY A 75 -5.12 -10.14 2.15
N ILE A 76 -6.33 -10.67 2.35
CA ILE A 76 -6.91 -10.92 3.68
C ILE A 76 -6.03 -11.85 4.52
N VAL A 77 -5.40 -12.87 3.90
CA VAL A 77 -4.52 -13.82 4.62
C VAL A 77 -3.35 -13.10 5.31
N ALA A 78 -2.67 -12.22 4.59
CA ALA A 78 -1.56 -11.44 5.15
C ALA A 78 -2.02 -10.45 6.20
N ILE A 79 -3.09 -9.70 5.92
CA ILE A 79 -3.62 -8.67 6.80
C ILE A 79 -4.11 -9.29 8.12
N SER A 80 -4.83 -10.42 8.04
CA SER A 80 -5.30 -11.13 9.24
C SER A 80 -4.14 -11.65 10.09
N ALA A 81 -3.10 -12.20 9.46
CA ALA A 81 -1.92 -12.66 10.16
C ALA A 81 -1.15 -11.51 10.82
N PHE A 82 -1.08 -10.36 10.15
CA PHE A 82 -0.50 -9.14 10.70
C PHE A 82 -1.30 -8.63 11.91
N VAL A 83 -2.60 -8.42 11.75
CA VAL A 83 -3.48 -7.92 12.83
C VAL A 83 -3.48 -8.88 14.02
N GLY A 84 -3.57 -10.19 13.78
CA GLY A 84 -3.55 -11.21 14.83
C GLY A 84 -2.21 -11.36 15.56
N SER A 85 -1.12 -10.77 15.06
CA SER A 85 0.19 -10.85 15.71
C SER A 85 0.27 -10.01 17.00
N HIS A 86 -0.45 -8.88 17.05
CA HIS A 86 -0.41 -7.90 18.15
C HIS A 86 1.02 -7.51 18.57
N ASP A 87 1.92 -7.40 17.59
CA ASP A 87 3.36 -7.29 17.79
C ASP A 87 3.92 -6.11 17.00
N ASP A 88 4.55 -5.16 17.69
CA ASP A 88 5.14 -3.96 17.08
C ASP A 88 6.41 -4.22 16.25
N HIS A 89 6.97 -5.45 16.31
CA HIS A 89 8.05 -5.90 15.43
C HIS A 89 7.52 -6.60 14.17
N VAL A 90 6.21 -6.67 13.98
CA VAL A 90 5.57 -7.13 12.76
C VAL A 90 4.94 -5.94 12.06
N LEU A 91 5.41 -5.60 10.86
CA LEU A 91 4.88 -4.51 10.05
C LEU A 91 4.23 -5.08 8.78
N LEU A 92 3.10 -4.53 8.39
CA LEU A 92 2.48 -4.86 7.10
C LEU A 92 3.06 -3.95 6.02
N ALA A 93 3.67 -4.51 4.98
CA ALA A 93 4.07 -3.79 3.77
C ALA A 93 3.07 -4.08 2.66
N SER A 94 2.23 -3.11 2.30
CA SER A 94 1.08 -3.35 1.42
C SER A 94 0.75 -2.16 0.53
N PRO A 95 0.24 -2.40 -0.69
CA PRO A 95 -0.51 -1.38 -1.40
C PRO A 95 -1.88 -1.18 -0.72
N THR A 96 -2.32 0.07 -0.64
CA THR A 96 -3.62 0.42 -0.03
C THR A 96 -4.80 -0.15 -0.81
N SER A 97 -4.66 -0.31 -2.13
CA SER A 97 -5.67 -0.92 -3.01
C SER A 97 -6.03 -2.37 -2.64
N SER A 98 -5.15 -3.06 -1.88
CA SER A 98 -5.42 -4.42 -1.41
C SER A 98 -6.48 -4.50 -0.32
N PHE A 99 -6.87 -3.37 0.32
CA PHE A 99 -7.83 -3.41 1.43
C PHE A 99 -8.86 -2.28 1.43
N THR A 100 -8.68 -1.22 0.64
CA THR A 100 -9.62 -0.08 0.65
C THR A 100 -11.01 -0.44 0.14
N ALA A 101 -11.13 -1.47 -0.71
CA ALA A 101 -12.41 -1.96 -1.23
C ALA A 101 -13.00 -3.14 -0.43
N HIS A 102 -12.23 -3.76 0.48
CA HIS A 102 -12.67 -4.95 1.21
C HIS A 102 -14.01 -4.82 1.94
N PRO A 103 -14.35 -3.67 2.57
CA PRO A 103 -15.66 -3.51 3.20
C PRO A 103 -16.86 -3.70 2.25
N TYR A 104 -16.64 -3.58 0.94
CA TYR A 104 -17.66 -3.70 -0.10
C TYR A 104 -17.61 -5.02 -0.87
N LEU A 105 -16.60 -5.85 -0.61
CA LEU A 105 -16.33 -7.09 -1.34
C LEU A 105 -16.45 -8.35 -0.48
N HIS A 106 -16.28 -8.21 0.83
CA HIS A 106 -16.19 -9.36 1.73
C HIS A 106 -17.10 -9.18 2.95
N GLU A 107 -17.95 -10.19 3.18
CA GLU A 107 -18.67 -10.34 4.44
C GLU A 107 -17.69 -10.80 5.54
N ASN A 108 -17.94 -10.40 6.79
CA ASN A 108 -17.18 -10.87 7.95
C ASN A 108 -15.67 -10.68 7.83
N LEU A 109 -15.21 -9.47 7.46
CA LEU A 109 -13.79 -9.15 7.45
C LEU A 109 -13.17 -9.43 8.83
N PRO A 110 -12.05 -10.19 8.90
CA PRO A 110 -11.41 -10.53 10.17
C PRO A 110 -10.58 -9.39 10.76
N TYR A 111 -10.70 -8.18 10.25
CA TYR A 111 -10.02 -6.97 10.71
C TYR A 111 -10.84 -5.72 10.39
N LYS A 112 -10.52 -4.63 11.05
CA LYS A 112 -11.08 -3.30 10.78
C LYS A 112 -10.03 -2.39 10.13
N PRO A 113 -10.42 -1.40 9.33
CA PRO A 113 -9.49 -0.40 8.80
C PRO A 113 -8.64 0.29 9.86
N SER A 114 -9.18 0.49 11.07
CA SER A 114 -8.49 1.07 12.23
C SER A 114 -7.37 0.19 12.80
N ASP A 115 -7.30 -1.09 12.44
CA ASP A 115 -6.24 -2.00 12.89
C ASP A 115 -4.94 -1.81 12.12
N LEU A 116 -4.98 -1.03 11.03
CA LEU A 116 -3.86 -0.75 10.14
C LEU A 116 -3.39 0.70 10.36
N LEU A 117 -2.44 0.91 11.27
CA LEU A 117 -1.92 2.25 11.55
C LEU A 117 -0.85 2.65 10.55
N PRO A 118 -1.06 3.67 9.71
CA PRO A 118 -0.05 4.13 8.76
C PRO A 118 1.26 4.54 9.45
N ILE A 119 2.40 4.04 8.93
CA ILE A 119 3.75 4.40 9.38
C ILE A 119 4.42 5.28 8.34
N ALA A 120 4.60 4.75 7.12
CA ALA A 120 5.26 5.48 6.06
C ALA A 120 4.74 5.04 4.69
N ARG A 121 4.41 6.00 3.83
CA ARG A 121 4.36 5.76 2.41
C ARG A 121 5.78 5.65 1.88
N VAL A 122 6.01 4.75 0.95
CA VAL A 122 7.33 4.54 0.32
C VAL A 122 7.29 4.86 -1.16
N SER A 123 6.25 4.38 -1.83
CA SER A 123 6.13 4.52 -3.28
C SER A 123 4.67 4.53 -3.72
N ASN A 124 4.48 4.86 -5.00
CA ASN A 124 3.23 4.66 -5.70
C ASN A 124 3.44 3.61 -6.79
N THR A 125 2.64 2.56 -6.82
CA THR A 125 2.57 1.65 -7.97
C THR A 125 2.07 2.40 -9.18
N LEU A 126 2.74 2.24 -10.30
CA LEU A 126 2.28 2.78 -11.57
C LEU A 126 1.11 1.94 -12.10
N ILE A 127 -0.09 2.52 -12.06
CA ILE A 127 -1.32 1.90 -12.55
C ILE A 127 -1.59 2.39 -13.97
N THR A 128 -1.84 1.45 -14.88
CA THR A 128 -2.03 1.72 -16.31
C THR A 128 -3.43 1.35 -16.77
N ILE A 129 -3.92 2.04 -17.80
CA ILE A 129 -5.04 1.63 -18.63
C ILE A 129 -4.45 1.05 -19.91
N ALA A 130 -4.57 -0.27 -20.06
CA ALA A 130 -4.00 -1.01 -21.18
C ALA A 130 -5.10 -1.60 -22.07
N VAL A 131 -4.82 -1.66 -23.37
CA VAL A 131 -5.69 -2.20 -24.41
C VAL A 131 -4.91 -3.10 -25.38
N PRO A 132 -5.53 -4.05 -26.09
CA PRO A 132 -4.88 -4.79 -27.17
C PRO A 132 -4.39 -3.84 -28.26
N ALA A 133 -3.19 -4.07 -28.79
CA ALA A 133 -2.67 -3.29 -29.91
C ALA A 133 -3.56 -3.42 -31.16
N SER A 134 -4.20 -4.57 -31.33
CA SER A 134 -5.13 -4.85 -32.43
C SER A 134 -6.42 -4.02 -32.41
N LEU A 135 -6.75 -3.38 -31.26
CA LEU A 135 -7.91 -2.51 -31.17
C LEU A 135 -7.76 -1.19 -31.95
N ASN A 136 -6.51 -0.85 -32.33
CA ASN A 136 -6.17 0.32 -33.14
C ASN A 136 -6.64 1.67 -32.59
N ILE A 137 -6.71 1.81 -31.27
CA ILE A 137 -6.99 3.05 -30.57
C ILE A 137 -5.74 3.58 -29.88
N GLY A 138 -5.67 4.90 -29.66
CA GLY A 138 -4.48 5.57 -29.11
C GLY A 138 -4.73 6.41 -27.86
N SER A 139 -5.98 6.55 -27.43
CA SER A 139 -6.34 7.40 -26.29
C SER A 139 -7.50 6.83 -25.47
N VAL A 140 -7.66 7.34 -24.26
CA VAL A 140 -8.84 7.02 -23.42
C VAL A 140 -10.12 7.54 -24.10
N ALA A 141 -10.05 8.67 -24.81
CA ALA A 141 -11.16 9.20 -25.58
C ALA A 141 -11.61 8.25 -26.69
N ASP A 142 -10.68 7.60 -27.40
CA ASP A 142 -11.01 6.60 -28.40
C ASP A 142 -11.68 5.37 -27.78
N LEU A 143 -11.21 4.92 -26.61
CA LEU A 143 -11.84 3.82 -25.87
C LEU A 143 -13.27 4.16 -25.49
N VAL A 144 -13.52 5.38 -25.03
CA VAL A 144 -14.85 5.88 -24.68
C VAL A 144 -15.75 5.93 -25.91
N ALA A 145 -15.25 6.48 -27.03
CA ALA A 145 -16.00 6.57 -28.29
C ALA A 145 -16.34 5.17 -28.82
N LEU A 146 -15.38 4.24 -28.81
CA LEU A 146 -15.59 2.87 -29.24
C LEU A 146 -16.62 2.15 -28.36
N THR A 147 -16.56 2.34 -27.03
CA THR A 147 -17.51 1.73 -26.08
C THR A 147 -18.93 2.25 -26.32
N ARG A 148 -19.10 3.56 -26.61
CA ARG A 148 -20.40 4.12 -26.97
C ARG A 148 -20.95 3.58 -28.29
N ALA A 149 -20.08 3.41 -29.28
CA ALA A 149 -20.48 2.88 -30.59
C ALA A 149 -20.86 1.38 -30.52
N GLN A 150 -20.36 0.66 -29.53
CA GLN A 150 -20.54 -0.79 -29.39
C GLN A 150 -20.96 -1.18 -27.96
N PRO A 151 -22.12 -0.74 -27.46
CA PRO A 151 -22.54 -1.02 -26.10
C PRO A 151 -22.59 -2.54 -25.85
N SER A 152 -22.05 -2.96 -24.71
CA SER A 152 -21.97 -4.37 -24.26
C SER A 152 -21.21 -5.33 -25.19
N LYS A 153 -20.46 -4.83 -26.18
CA LYS A 153 -19.62 -5.67 -27.05
C LYS A 153 -18.18 -5.81 -26.57
N LEU A 154 -17.73 -4.85 -25.77
CA LEU A 154 -16.39 -4.82 -25.24
C LEU A 154 -16.36 -5.41 -23.82
N ASN A 155 -15.28 -6.12 -23.53
CA ASN A 155 -15.02 -6.72 -22.22
C ASN A 155 -13.88 -5.99 -21.52
N TRP A 156 -13.92 -5.93 -20.19
CA TRP A 156 -12.81 -5.48 -19.39
C TRP A 156 -12.39 -6.51 -18.33
N ALA A 157 -11.10 -6.62 -18.09
CA ALA A 157 -10.58 -7.53 -17.09
C ALA A 157 -10.72 -6.93 -15.70
N GLY A 158 -11.42 -7.63 -14.80
CA GLY A 158 -11.55 -7.29 -13.39
C GLY A 158 -10.78 -8.28 -12.52
N VAL A 159 -9.95 -7.78 -11.61
CA VAL A 159 -9.13 -8.58 -10.70
C VAL A 159 -9.40 -8.12 -9.27
N THR A 160 -10.56 -7.96 -8.84
CA THR A 160 -10.96 -7.49 -7.51
C THR A 160 -10.18 -6.28 -6.94
N GLY A 161 -10.74 -5.63 -5.92
CA GLY A 161 -10.12 -4.50 -5.26
C GLY A 161 -10.53 -3.13 -5.82
N ALA A 162 -9.79 -2.10 -5.39
CA ALA A 162 -10.13 -0.70 -5.63
C ALA A 162 -10.20 -0.32 -7.12
N LEU A 163 -9.37 -0.96 -7.98
CA LEU A 163 -9.34 -0.64 -9.42
C LEU A 163 -10.61 -1.05 -10.15
N ASP A 164 -11.23 -2.16 -9.72
CA ASP A 164 -12.52 -2.61 -10.28
C ASP A 164 -13.63 -1.59 -9.97
N PHE A 165 -13.67 -1.08 -8.72
CA PHE A 165 -14.61 -0.01 -8.35
C PHE A 165 -14.38 1.25 -9.16
N LEU A 166 -13.11 1.66 -9.29
CA LEU A 166 -12.75 2.86 -10.04
C LEU A 166 -13.23 2.79 -11.48
N PHE A 167 -13.00 1.66 -12.17
CA PHE A 167 -13.41 1.52 -13.55
C PHE A 167 -14.92 1.31 -13.70
N ALA A 168 -15.55 0.53 -12.84
CA ALA A 168 -17.01 0.37 -12.84
C ALA A 168 -17.73 1.71 -12.59
N GLY A 169 -17.24 2.52 -11.65
CA GLY A 169 -17.73 3.86 -11.38
C GLY A 169 -17.56 4.80 -12.59
N PHE A 170 -16.43 4.71 -13.28
CA PHE A 170 -16.17 5.45 -14.51
C PHE A 170 -17.18 5.07 -15.62
N LEU A 171 -17.40 3.79 -15.84
CA LEU A 171 -18.39 3.33 -16.82
C LEU A 171 -19.77 3.88 -16.51
N LYS A 172 -20.22 3.79 -15.26
CA LYS A 172 -21.55 4.28 -14.85
C LYS A 172 -21.68 5.80 -15.04
N ARG A 173 -20.71 6.58 -14.61
CA ARG A 173 -20.75 8.06 -14.70
C ARG A 173 -20.75 8.60 -16.13
N ASN A 174 -20.21 7.82 -17.06
CA ASN A 174 -20.10 8.18 -18.48
C ASN A 174 -21.14 7.49 -19.37
N ASP A 175 -22.15 6.80 -18.79
CA ASP A 175 -23.16 6.01 -19.50
C ASP A 175 -22.52 5.02 -20.50
N LEU A 176 -21.46 4.34 -20.06
CA LEU A 176 -20.73 3.35 -20.85
C LEU A 176 -21.07 1.93 -20.37
N THR A 177 -21.14 1.00 -21.30
CA THR A 177 -21.42 -0.40 -20.98
C THR A 177 -20.34 -1.32 -21.55
N MET A 178 -19.59 -1.95 -20.66
CA MET A 178 -18.63 -3.02 -20.95
C MET A 178 -18.90 -4.21 -20.02
N THR A 179 -18.67 -5.42 -20.49
CA THR A 179 -18.85 -6.63 -19.67
C THR A 179 -17.59 -6.90 -18.84
N LYS A 180 -17.75 -7.05 -17.52
CA LYS A 180 -16.66 -7.45 -16.64
C LYS A 180 -16.36 -8.96 -16.81
N VAL A 181 -15.12 -9.30 -17.09
CA VAL A 181 -14.58 -10.68 -17.04
C VAL A 181 -13.73 -10.82 -15.78
N PRO A 182 -14.16 -11.62 -14.79
CA PRO A 182 -13.42 -11.73 -13.52
C PRO A 182 -12.23 -12.66 -13.70
N TYR A 183 -11.08 -12.24 -13.16
CA TYR A 183 -9.83 -13.01 -13.10
C TYR A 183 -9.37 -13.16 -11.65
N ARG A 184 -8.87 -14.35 -11.31
CA ARG A 184 -8.17 -14.60 -10.03
C ARG A 184 -6.68 -14.34 -10.14
N ASN A 185 -6.12 -14.50 -11.34
CA ASN A 185 -4.71 -14.32 -11.62
C ASN A 185 -4.51 -13.11 -12.55
N PRO A 186 -3.83 -12.04 -12.09
CA PRO A 186 -3.57 -10.86 -12.91
C PRO A 186 -2.78 -11.12 -14.19
N VAL A 187 -1.91 -12.15 -14.20
CA VAL A 187 -1.12 -12.50 -15.39
C VAL A 187 -2.00 -13.13 -16.47
N GLU A 188 -3.02 -13.91 -16.09
CA GLU A 188 -3.99 -14.46 -17.04
C GLU A 188 -4.79 -13.34 -17.71
N ALA A 189 -5.23 -12.34 -16.94
CA ALA A 189 -5.89 -11.14 -17.47
C ALA A 189 -5.01 -10.41 -18.49
N ALA A 190 -3.70 -10.25 -18.21
CA ALA A 190 -2.76 -9.61 -19.12
C ALA A 190 -2.54 -10.42 -20.42
N ASN A 191 -2.53 -11.75 -20.32
CA ASN A 191 -2.43 -12.63 -21.49
C ASN A 191 -3.70 -12.55 -22.36
N ASP A 192 -4.88 -12.57 -21.75
CA ASP A 192 -6.14 -12.46 -22.45
C ASP A 192 -6.34 -11.08 -23.09
N LEU A 193 -5.81 -10.03 -22.44
CA LEU A 193 -5.72 -8.70 -23.05
C LEU A 193 -4.85 -8.72 -24.31
N ALA A 194 -3.67 -9.32 -24.25
CA ALA A 194 -2.75 -9.40 -25.39
C ALA A 194 -3.31 -10.19 -26.58
N GLU A 195 -4.16 -11.17 -26.30
CA GLU A 195 -4.86 -11.98 -27.32
C GLU A 195 -6.22 -11.36 -27.74
N GLY A 196 -6.60 -10.18 -27.19
CA GLY A 196 -7.83 -9.48 -27.55
C GLY A 196 -9.11 -10.11 -27.01
N ARG A 197 -9.05 -11.05 -26.06
CA ARG A 197 -10.24 -11.65 -25.42
C ARG A 197 -10.96 -10.65 -24.49
N VAL A 198 -10.18 -9.74 -23.92
CA VAL A 198 -10.68 -8.54 -23.24
C VAL A 198 -10.09 -7.30 -23.90
N GLN A 199 -10.81 -6.19 -23.91
CA GLN A 199 -10.44 -4.97 -24.61
C GLN A 199 -9.85 -3.89 -23.71
N MET A 200 -9.97 -4.05 -22.40
CA MET A 200 -9.36 -3.13 -21.44
C MET A 200 -8.94 -3.84 -20.18
N TYR A 201 -7.80 -3.46 -19.62
CA TYR A 201 -7.33 -3.88 -18.32
C TYR A 201 -6.67 -2.72 -17.58
N MET A 202 -7.16 -2.43 -16.37
CA MET A 202 -6.55 -1.47 -15.45
C MET A 202 -5.71 -2.25 -14.44
N SER A 203 -4.38 -2.07 -14.50
CA SER A 203 -3.46 -2.84 -13.66
C SER A 203 -2.12 -2.16 -13.42
N ALA A 204 -1.33 -2.71 -12.50
CA ALA A 204 0.06 -2.30 -12.34
C ALA A 204 0.86 -2.55 -13.63
N LEU A 205 1.72 -1.60 -14.00
CA LEU A 205 2.59 -1.70 -15.18
C LEU A 205 3.39 -3.01 -15.20
N ALA A 206 3.89 -3.44 -14.05
CA ALA A 206 4.70 -4.66 -13.94
C ALA A 206 3.97 -5.91 -14.50
N ILE A 207 2.65 -5.97 -14.37
CA ILE A 207 1.83 -7.12 -14.81
C ILE A 207 1.71 -7.16 -16.33
N VAL A 208 1.53 -6.00 -16.97
CA VAL A 208 1.30 -5.90 -18.42
C VAL A 208 2.58 -5.63 -19.20
N ARG A 209 3.70 -5.35 -18.53
CA ARG A 209 5.00 -5.02 -19.17
C ARG A 209 5.49 -6.07 -20.16
N PRO A 210 5.43 -7.40 -19.90
CA PRO A 210 5.87 -8.39 -20.90
C PRO A 210 5.12 -8.28 -22.22
N GLN A 211 3.80 -8.08 -22.19
CA GLN A 211 2.97 -7.95 -23.39
C GLN A 211 3.14 -6.60 -24.06
N LEU A 212 3.45 -5.54 -23.28
CA LEU A 212 3.80 -4.22 -23.81
C LEU A 212 5.12 -4.29 -24.61
N GLN A 213 6.14 -4.97 -24.08
CA GLN A 213 7.45 -5.12 -24.74
C GLN A 213 7.36 -5.93 -26.05
N THR A 214 6.41 -6.84 -26.15
CA THR A 214 6.16 -7.59 -27.41
C THR A 214 5.28 -6.83 -28.40
N GLY A 215 4.80 -5.62 -28.05
CA GLY A 215 3.92 -4.82 -28.89
C GLY A 215 2.48 -5.36 -29.01
N LYS A 216 2.10 -6.35 -28.21
CA LYS A 216 0.74 -6.94 -28.23
C LYS A 216 -0.30 -6.04 -27.56
N ILE A 217 0.12 -5.16 -26.68
CA ILE A 217 -0.73 -4.17 -26.00
C ILE A 217 -0.19 -2.76 -26.15
N LYS A 218 -1.06 -1.78 -25.89
CA LYS A 218 -0.72 -0.35 -25.76
C LYS A 218 -1.22 0.18 -24.42
N LEU A 219 -0.51 1.19 -23.90
CA LEU A 219 -0.96 1.96 -22.75
C LEU A 219 -1.65 3.23 -23.25
N LEU A 220 -2.87 3.49 -22.79
CA LEU A 220 -3.62 4.70 -23.13
C LEU A 220 -3.36 5.84 -22.14
N ALA A 221 -3.23 5.51 -20.86
CA ALA A 221 -2.96 6.46 -19.80
C ALA A 221 -2.46 5.74 -18.54
N VAL A 222 -1.90 6.53 -17.61
CA VAL A 222 -1.65 6.13 -16.23
C VAL A 222 -2.66 6.81 -15.31
N THR A 223 -3.12 6.10 -14.26
CA THR A 223 -4.08 6.67 -13.31
C THR A 223 -3.43 7.55 -12.25
N ASN A 224 -2.11 7.45 -12.10
CA ASN A 224 -1.34 8.24 -11.15
C ASN A 224 -1.50 9.75 -11.39
N SER A 225 -1.38 10.53 -10.32
CA SER A 225 -1.51 12.00 -10.35
C SER A 225 -0.40 12.69 -11.17
N VAL A 226 0.74 12.00 -11.38
CA VAL A 226 1.88 12.45 -12.16
C VAL A 226 2.31 11.39 -13.17
N ARG A 227 2.95 11.80 -14.28
CA ARG A 227 3.58 10.86 -15.21
C ARG A 227 4.71 10.11 -14.53
N ALA A 228 4.95 8.89 -14.96
CA ALA A 228 6.01 8.06 -14.41
C ALA A 228 7.26 8.09 -15.28
N PRO A 229 8.46 8.14 -14.67
CA PRO A 229 9.72 8.00 -15.41
C PRO A 229 9.80 6.71 -16.23
N ALA A 230 9.17 5.63 -15.77
CA ALA A 230 9.13 4.34 -16.47
C ALA A 230 8.24 4.33 -17.74
N ALA A 231 7.40 5.35 -17.95
CA ALA A 231 6.52 5.50 -19.10
C ALA A 231 6.27 7.02 -19.38
N PRO A 232 7.28 7.81 -19.72
CA PRO A 232 7.20 9.27 -19.77
C PRO A 232 6.26 9.77 -20.87
N ASP A 233 6.10 9.00 -21.94
CA ASP A 233 5.25 9.35 -23.10
C ASP A 233 3.78 9.02 -22.86
N VAL A 234 3.43 8.25 -21.81
CA VAL A 234 2.07 7.88 -21.49
C VAL A 234 1.43 8.99 -20.63
N PRO A 235 0.34 9.63 -21.10
CA PRO A 235 -0.31 10.69 -20.34
C PRO A 235 -0.96 10.15 -19.06
N THR A 236 -1.14 11.03 -18.08
CA THR A 236 -2.03 10.76 -16.96
C THR A 236 -3.49 10.79 -17.43
N VAL A 237 -4.38 10.12 -16.72
CA VAL A 237 -5.84 10.21 -16.99
C VAL A 237 -6.36 11.64 -16.87
N LYS A 238 -5.73 12.47 -16.02
CA LYS A 238 -6.08 13.89 -15.88
C LYS A 238 -5.71 14.66 -17.16
N GLU A 239 -4.50 14.45 -17.71
CA GLU A 239 -4.07 15.04 -18.99
C GLU A 239 -4.93 14.55 -20.16
N ALA A 240 -5.40 13.30 -20.08
CA ALA A 240 -6.31 12.70 -21.08
C ALA A 240 -7.76 13.20 -20.96
N GLY A 241 -8.11 14.06 -19.97
CA GLY A 241 -9.44 14.62 -19.79
C GLY A 241 -10.38 13.80 -18.90
N TYR A 242 -9.86 12.81 -18.16
CA TYR A 242 -10.64 11.92 -17.29
C TYR A 242 -10.11 11.93 -15.83
N PRO A 243 -10.14 13.09 -15.15
CA PRO A 243 -9.55 13.25 -13.81
C PRO A 243 -10.20 12.36 -12.75
N GLU A 244 -11.43 11.90 -12.95
CA GLU A 244 -12.14 10.98 -12.05
C GLU A 244 -11.47 9.61 -11.95
N LEU A 245 -10.69 9.21 -12.95
CA LEU A 245 -9.88 7.99 -12.95
C LEU A 245 -8.54 8.15 -12.20
N THR A 246 -8.21 9.35 -11.70
CA THR A 246 -6.95 9.54 -10.95
C THR A 246 -6.96 8.67 -9.70
N PHE A 247 -5.96 7.80 -9.59
CA PHE A 247 -5.79 6.90 -8.46
C PHE A 247 -4.32 6.52 -8.31
N ASP A 248 -3.67 7.03 -7.26
CA ASP A 248 -2.30 6.67 -6.95
C ASP A 248 -2.25 5.28 -6.30
N GLY A 249 -1.37 4.43 -6.77
CA GLY A 249 -1.17 3.09 -6.22
C GLY A 249 -0.34 3.13 -4.93
N LEU A 250 -0.82 3.80 -3.87
CA LEU A 250 -0.07 4.01 -2.63
C LEU A 250 0.46 2.68 -2.05
N VAL A 251 1.76 2.64 -1.76
CA VAL A 251 2.45 1.52 -1.11
C VAL A 251 3.18 2.03 0.12
N GLY A 252 3.01 1.35 1.23
CA GLY A 252 3.67 1.75 2.47
C GLY A 252 3.61 0.68 3.56
N PHE A 253 4.12 1.09 4.71
CA PHE A 253 4.17 0.28 5.91
C PHE A 253 3.08 0.68 6.89
N PHE A 254 2.51 -0.32 7.55
CA PHE A 254 1.50 -0.17 8.59
C PHE A 254 1.96 -0.90 9.85
N GLY A 255 1.70 -0.29 11.01
CA GLY A 255 1.86 -0.87 12.33
C GLY A 255 0.55 -1.42 12.88
N PRO A 256 0.61 -2.32 13.89
CA PRO A 256 -0.58 -2.87 14.53
C PRO A 256 -1.32 -1.81 15.36
N SER A 257 -2.59 -2.09 15.62
CA SER A 257 -3.42 -1.30 16.53
C SER A 257 -2.71 -1.11 17.89
N GLY A 258 -2.69 0.12 18.38
CA GLY A 258 -2.02 0.47 19.64
C GLY A 258 -0.52 0.82 19.51
N MET A 259 0.09 0.72 18.32
CA MET A 259 1.49 1.17 18.14
C MET A 259 1.61 2.66 18.46
N PRO A 260 2.52 3.07 19.38
CA PRO A 260 2.69 4.48 19.76
C PRO A 260 3.03 5.37 18.57
N ASN A 261 2.52 6.60 18.57
CA ASN A 261 2.79 7.55 17.50
C ASN A 261 4.29 7.84 17.35
N GLU A 262 5.00 8.01 18.48
CA GLU A 262 6.45 8.24 18.50
C GLU A 262 7.23 7.12 17.81
N LEU A 263 6.80 5.86 17.99
CA LEU A 263 7.44 4.73 17.33
C LEU A 263 7.17 4.75 15.82
N ARG A 264 5.95 5.10 15.40
CA ARG A 264 5.61 5.22 13.97
C ARG A 264 6.42 6.33 13.29
N GLU A 265 6.53 7.50 13.93
CA GLU A 265 7.35 8.62 13.42
C GLU A 265 8.83 8.25 13.32
N ARG A 266 9.36 7.53 14.31
CA ARG A 266 10.74 7.05 14.31
C ARG A 266 10.99 6.07 13.15
N ILE A 267 10.12 5.06 12.97
CA ILE A 267 10.24 4.10 11.87
C ILE A 267 10.15 4.84 10.52
N ALA A 268 9.24 5.79 10.39
CA ALA A 268 9.10 6.60 9.18
C ALA A 268 10.36 7.44 8.89
N ALA A 269 10.96 8.03 9.92
CA ALA A 269 12.22 8.75 9.79
C ALA A 269 13.37 7.82 9.36
N ASP A 270 13.44 6.61 9.90
CA ASP A 270 14.45 5.62 9.52
C ASP A 270 14.27 5.16 8.06
N ILE A 271 13.02 4.93 7.61
CA ILE A 271 12.72 4.61 6.21
C ILE A 271 13.16 5.75 5.30
N ARG A 272 12.83 7.00 5.66
CA ARG A 272 13.25 8.19 4.90
C ARG A 272 14.76 8.27 4.81
N ALA A 273 15.46 8.11 5.93
CA ALA A 273 16.91 8.21 5.99
C ALA A 273 17.63 7.17 5.12
N VAL A 274 17.14 5.91 5.07
CA VAL A 274 17.74 4.90 4.19
C VAL A 274 17.47 5.14 2.71
N VAL A 275 16.31 5.71 2.38
CA VAL A 275 15.98 6.09 1.00
C VAL A 275 16.85 7.26 0.54
N GLU A 276 17.05 8.27 1.38
CA GLU A 276 17.89 9.43 1.08
C GLU A 276 19.39 9.07 0.97
N ALA A 277 19.82 8.06 1.75
CA ALA A 277 21.22 7.61 1.75
C ALA A 277 21.58 6.72 0.55
N ASP A 278 20.60 6.10 -0.12
CA ASP A 278 20.84 5.20 -1.25
C ASP A 278 20.00 5.59 -2.47
N PRO A 279 20.55 6.44 -3.37
CA PRO A 279 19.85 6.88 -4.59
C PRO A 279 19.40 5.73 -5.51
N LEU A 280 20.06 4.56 -5.43
CA LEU A 280 19.69 3.39 -6.24
C LEU A 280 18.33 2.79 -5.84
N ILE A 281 17.79 3.15 -4.68
CA ILE A 281 16.47 2.69 -4.26
C ILE A 281 15.40 3.20 -5.25
N GLY A 282 15.47 4.48 -5.62
CA GLY A 282 14.56 5.07 -6.59
C GLY A 282 14.60 4.36 -7.95
N ASP A 283 15.81 4.14 -8.48
CA ASP A 283 16.01 3.48 -9.78
C ASP A 283 15.49 2.03 -9.77
N ARG A 284 15.77 1.29 -8.71
CA ARG A 284 15.31 -0.10 -8.57
C ARG A 284 13.79 -0.18 -8.43
N LEU A 285 13.18 0.74 -7.69
CA LEU A 285 11.72 0.84 -7.60
C LEU A 285 11.12 1.19 -8.96
N ALA A 286 11.67 2.16 -9.69
CA ALA A 286 11.22 2.53 -11.03
C ALA A 286 11.29 1.36 -12.01
N ALA A 287 12.34 0.54 -11.94
CA ALA A 287 12.48 -0.68 -12.75
C ALA A 287 11.35 -1.70 -12.50
N THR A 288 10.72 -1.67 -11.32
CA THR A 288 9.57 -2.53 -10.98
C THR A 288 8.21 -1.87 -11.23
N GLY A 289 8.18 -0.67 -11.80
CA GLY A 289 6.94 0.09 -12.00
C GLY A 289 6.42 0.75 -10.72
N GLN A 290 7.33 1.12 -9.81
CA GLN A 290 7.04 1.93 -8.64
C GLN A 290 7.61 3.34 -8.83
N ILE A 291 6.90 4.34 -8.36
CA ILE A 291 7.37 5.73 -8.30
C ILE A 291 7.73 6.01 -6.84
N LEU A 292 8.99 6.34 -6.57
CA LEU A 292 9.42 6.69 -5.20
C LEU A 292 8.63 7.90 -4.71
N ASN A 293 8.00 7.78 -3.55
CA ASN A 293 7.16 8.82 -2.95
C ASN A 293 7.08 8.64 -1.43
N VAL A 294 8.12 9.10 -0.72
CA VAL A 294 8.23 8.90 0.74
C VAL A 294 7.40 9.95 1.48
N GLY A 295 6.50 9.46 2.35
CA GLY A 295 5.67 10.30 3.21
C GLY A 295 5.59 9.73 4.63
N GLY A 296 5.46 10.61 5.64
CA GLY A 296 5.34 10.23 7.05
C GLY A 296 3.95 9.72 7.44
N PRO A 297 3.74 9.37 8.74
CA PRO A 297 2.51 8.75 9.21
C PRO A 297 1.25 9.57 8.93
N ALA A 298 1.28 10.87 9.22
CA ALA A 298 0.12 11.77 9.04
C ALA A 298 -0.24 11.92 7.55
N GLU A 299 0.76 12.17 6.70
CA GLU A 299 0.56 12.31 5.25
C GLU A 299 0.04 11.00 4.63
N PHE A 300 0.59 9.86 5.05
CA PHE A 300 0.15 8.56 4.55
C PHE A 300 -1.25 8.20 5.06
N ALA A 301 -1.60 8.55 6.31
CA ALA A 301 -2.94 8.39 6.84
C ALA A 301 -3.97 9.19 6.03
N GLN A 302 -3.68 10.47 5.77
CA GLN A 302 -4.55 11.34 4.96
C GLN A 302 -4.75 10.79 3.54
N ALA A 303 -3.66 10.37 2.89
CA ALA A 303 -3.73 9.80 1.55
C ALA A 303 -4.53 8.48 1.50
N THR A 304 -4.37 7.62 2.52
CA THR A 304 -5.12 6.36 2.63
C THR A 304 -6.60 6.62 2.87
N GLU A 305 -6.93 7.58 3.73
CA GLU A 305 -8.33 7.95 3.99
C GLU A 305 -9.00 8.55 2.76
N GLY A 306 -8.33 9.45 2.05
CA GLY A 306 -8.85 9.97 0.78
C GLY A 306 -9.14 8.88 -0.26
N GLN A 307 -8.37 7.79 -0.28
CA GLN A 307 -8.70 6.63 -1.12
C GLN A 307 -9.92 5.87 -0.63
N ARG A 308 -10.08 5.68 0.69
CA ARG A 308 -11.28 5.05 1.27
C ARG A 308 -12.54 5.84 0.96
N GLU A 309 -12.50 7.16 1.16
CA GLU A 309 -13.62 8.06 0.82
C GLU A 309 -13.98 7.98 -0.66
N LYS A 310 -12.97 7.97 -1.54
CA LYS A 310 -13.20 7.83 -2.98
C LYS A 310 -13.88 6.50 -3.33
N ILE A 311 -13.41 5.39 -2.78
CA ILE A 311 -14.03 4.07 -3.01
C ILE A 311 -15.43 4.01 -2.42
N ALA A 312 -15.64 4.58 -1.21
CA ALA A 312 -16.96 4.68 -0.59
C ALA A 312 -17.96 5.46 -1.48
N ALA A 313 -17.54 6.60 -2.02
CA ALA A 313 -18.36 7.38 -2.93
C ALA A 313 -18.72 6.59 -4.21
N ILE A 314 -17.74 5.90 -4.80
CA ILE A 314 -17.97 5.06 -5.98
C ILE A 314 -18.91 3.89 -5.64
N ALA A 315 -18.73 3.22 -4.51
CA ALA A 315 -19.59 2.13 -4.07
C ALA A 315 -21.05 2.62 -3.92
N ASN A 316 -21.23 3.77 -3.27
CA ASN A 316 -22.56 4.39 -3.15
C ASN A 316 -23.19 4.70 -4.52
N ASP A 317 -22.44 5.29 -5.44
CA ASP A 317 -22.89 5.55 -6.82
C ASP A 317 -23.29 4.25 -7.54
N LEU A 318 -22.58 3.15 -7.29
CA LEU A 318 -22.88 1.83 -7.85
C LEU A 318 -24.05 1.13 -7.15
N GLY A 319 -24.55 1.65 -6.01
CA GLY A 319 -25.58 1.02 -5.18
C GLY A 319 -25.05 -0.15 -4.33
N ILE A 320 -23.73 -0.23 -4.15
CA ILE A 320 -23.05 -1.26 -3.34
C ILE A 320 -22.92 -0.74 -1.92
N LYS A 321 -23.46 -1.47 -0.95
CA LYS A 321 -23.33 -1.17 0.47
C LYS A 321 -22.17 -1.96 1.06
N PRO A 322 -21.55 -1.46 2.16
CA PRO A 322 -20.61 -2.28 2.93
C PRO A 322 -21.30 -3.58 3.37
N MET A 323 -20.58 -4.69 3.21
CA MET A 323 -20.99 -6.00 3.74
C MET A 323 -20.57 -6.04 5.21
N GLN A 324 -21.56 -6.06 6.11
CA GLN A 324 -21.33 -6.12 7.57
C GLN A 324 -21.39 -7.54 8.09
#